data_0ea92ac61b507514baf5bf0775446e87
#
_entry.id   0ea92ac61b507514baf5bf0775446e87
#
_cell.length_a   1.000
_cell.length_b   1.000
_cell.length_c   1.000
_cell.angle_alpha   90.00
_cell.angle_beta   90.00
_cell.angle_gamma   90.00
#
_symmetry.space_group_name_H-M   'P 1'
#
loop_
_entity.id
_entity.type
_entity.pdbx_description
1 polymer ?
#
loop_
_entity_poly.entity_id
_entity_poly.type
_entity_poly.pdbx_seq_one_letter_code
_entity_poly.pdbx_strand_id
1 'polypeptide(L)'
;MTDLSDQKAAAAAIPVGPQKMTPSEAFVETLAANGVTDMFGIMGSAFMDPMDIFAPAGIRLIPVVHEQGAGHMADGYARVSGRHGVVIGQNGPGISNCVTAIAAAYWAHTPVVIITPETGTMSMGLGGFQEANQLPMFEEFTKYQGHVTHPARMAEYTGRCFDRAMSEMGPTQLNIPRDYFYGEIKAEIPKPNRLDRGAGGEQSLNDAAELLAKAKFPVIISGGGVVMGEAIEECKALAERLGAPVVNSYLHNDSFPASHPLWCGPLGYQGSKAAMKLIAKADVVVALGSRLGPFGTLPQHGMDYWPKNAKIIQIDADNKMLGLVKKISVGICGDAKAAAKAILSRLDGKPLDCDATRDERYAAVQAEKAAWEEELTNWTHEKDAYSLDMIEEQKKEPGSYLHPRQVLRELEKAMPEDVMVSTDIGNINSVANSYLRFEKPRSFFAAMSFGNCGYAFPTIIGAKVAAPHRPAVSYAGDGAWGMSLMETMTCVRHNIPVTAVVFHNRQWGAEKKNQVDFYNRRFVAGELDNQSFAEIARAMGAEGITVDKLEDVGPALKKAIDMQMNEGKTTIIEIMCTRELGDPFRRDALSKPIRHLDKYKDYV
;
A
#
# COMPACT_ATOMS: atom_id res chain seq x y z
N MET A 1 -11.80 29.52 -15.14
CA MET A 1 -11.14 28.20 -15.10
C MET A 1 -10.72 27.90 -16.51
N THR A 2 -9.43 28.04 -16.82
CA THR A 2 -8.89 27.68 -18.12
C THR A 2 -8.88 26.16 -18.24
N ASP A 3 -9.45 25.66 -19.32
CA ASP A 3 -9.59 24.24 -19.63
C ASP A 3 -8.18 23.60 -19.77
N LEU A 4 -7.88 22.61 -18.92
CA LEU A 4 -6.62 21.90 -18.90
C LEU A 4 -6.40 20.98 -20.13
N SER A 5 -7.44 20.81 -20.97
CA SER A 5 -7.36 20.04 -22.21
C SER A 5 -6.46 20.68 -23.28
N ASP A 6 -6.32 22.02 -23.25
CA ASP A 6 -5.52 22.77 -24.21
C ASP A 6 -4.04 22.90 -23.82
N GLN A 7 -3.64 22.48 -22.62
CA GLN A 7 -2.25 22.58 -22.13
C GLN A 7 -1.36 21.37 -22.48
N LYS A 8 -1.87 20.36 -23.19
CA LYS A 8 -1.04 19.25 -23.71
C LYS A 8 -0.16 19.62 -24.91
N ALA A 9 -0.15 20.88 -25.33
CA ALA A 9 0.66 21.37 -26.40
C ALA A 9 2.03 21.82 -25.89
N ALA A 10 3.05 21.12 -26.35
CA ALA A 10 4.46 21.49 -26.31
C ALA A 10 5.19 21.30 -24.96
N ALA A 11 5.47 20.04 -24.62
CA ALA A 11 6.80 19.77 -24.07
C ALA A 11 7.82 20.12 -25.17
N ALA A 12 8.26 21.36 -25.23
CA ALA A 12 9.35 21.78 -26.11
C ALA A 12 10.53 20.86 -25.80
N ALA A 13 11.20 20.35 -26.81
CA ALA A 13 12.34 19.46 -26.64
C ALA A 13 13.33 20.14 -25.69
N ILE A 14 13.64 19.47 -24.56
CA ILE A 14 14.63 19.98 -23.60
C ILE A 14 15.93 20.20 -24.36
N PRO A 15 16.46 21.42 -24.40
CA PRO A 15 17.63 21.71 -25.18
C PRO A 15 18.84 20.91 -24.69
N VAL A 16 19.64 20.41 -25.59
CA VAL A 16 20.83 19.59 -25.28
C VAL A 16 22.00 20.49 -24.92
N GLY A 17 22.63 20.22 -23.79
CA GLY A 17 23.83 20.91 -23.31
C GLY A 17 23.57 22.06 -22.32
N PRO A 18 24.63 22.62 -21.72
CA PRO A 18 24.52 23.64 -20.68
C PRO A 18 23.91 24.94 -21.19
N GLN A 19 22.87 25.44 -20.52
CA GLN A 19 22.18 26.68 -20.85
C GLN A 19 22.14 27.62 -19.67
N LYS A 20 21.94 28.91 -19.96
CA LYS A 20 21.64 29.92 -18.96
C LYS A 20 20.18 29.80 -18.54
N MET A 21 19.93 29.61 -17.26
CA MET A 21 18.60 29.48 -16.67
C MET A 21 18.61 29.89 -15.21
N THR A 22 17.43 29.96 -14.58
CA THR A 22 17.32 30.08 -13.12
C THR A 22 17.41 28.71 -12.47
N PRO A 23 17.76 28.58 -11.18
CA PRO A 23 17.69 27.33 -10.46
C PRO A 23 16.26 26.76 -10.39
N SER A 24 15.23 27.62 -10.33
CA SER A 24 13.81 27.20 -10.42
C SER A 24 13.48 26.53 -11.75
N GLU A 25 13.91 27.10 -12.86
CA GLU A 25 13.78 26.48 -14.19
C GLU A 25 14.52 25.15 -14.23
N ALA A 26 15.75 25.08 -13.73
CA ALA A 26 16.52 23.83 -13.67
C ALA A 26 15.83 22.75 -12.84
N PHE A 27 15.22 23.11 -11.71
CA PHE A 27 14.43 22.20 -10.87
C PHE A 27 13.19 21.70 -11.63
N VAL A 28 12.38 22.60 -12.15
CA VAL A 28 11.09 22.27 -12.80
C VAL A 28 11.30 21.47 -14.09
N GLU A 29 12.28 21.85 -14.92
CA GLU A 29 12.62 21.10 -16.13
C GLU A 29 13.16 19.70 -15.79
N THR A 30 13.86 19.53 -14.67
CA THR A 30 14.30 18.20 -14.22
C THR A 30 13.12 17.35 -13.75
N LEU A 31 12.11 17.94 -13.08
CA LEU A 31 10.86 17.23 -12.76
C LEU A 31 10.15 16.77 -14.04
N ALA A 32 9.99 17.67 -15.02
CA ALA A 32 9.37 17.36 -16.30
C ALA A 32 10.14 16.29 -17.08
N ALA A 33 11.47 16.33 -17.09
CA ALA A 33 12.33 15.32 -17.72
C ALA A 33 12.15 13.92 -17.08
N ASN A 34 11.89 13.87 -15.78
CA ASN A 34 11.53 12.63 -15.07
C ASN A 34 10.06 12.23 -15.23
N GLY A 35 9.32 12.95 -16.07
CA GLY A 35 7.95 12.66 -16.43
C GLY A 35 6.95 12.98 -15.32
N VAL A 36 7.23 13.90 -14.41
CA VAL A 36 6.28 14.37 -13.40
C VAL A 36 5.17 15.16 -14.09
N THR A 37 3.94 14.73 -13.89
CA THR A 37 2.73 15.42 -14.37
C THR A 37 1.85 15.89 -13.22
N ASP A 38 1.94 15.22 -12.07
CA ASP A 38 1.15 15.49 -10.90
C ASP A 38 2.03 15.46 -9.65
N MET A 39 1.79 16.41 -8.74
CA MET A 39 2.43 16.50 -7.43
C MET A 39 1.36 16.77 -6.38
N PHE A 40 1.63 16.34 -5.15
CA PHE A 40 0.72 16.53 -4.03
C PHE A 40 1.38 17.39 -2.95
N GLY A 41 0.62 18.29 -2.32
CA GLY A 41 1.18 19.11 -1.25
C GLY A 41 0.31 20.29 -0.86
N ILE A 42 0.84 21.14 0.00
CA ILE A 42 0.24 22.43 0.34
C ILE A 42 1.21 23.53 -0.12
N MET A 43 0.67 24.54 -0.78
CA MET A 43 1.47 25.68 -1.25
C MET A 43 2.22 26.34 -0.11
N GLY A 44 3.44 26.78 -0.38
CA GLY A 44 4.27 27.40 0.64
C GLY A 44 5.22 28.46 0.08
N SER A 45 5.51 29.47 0.89
CA SER A 45 6.40 30.58 0.50
C SER A 45 7.85 30.15 0.22
N ALA A 46 8.24 28.95 0.68
CA ALA A 46 9.58 28.45 0.49
C ALA A 46 9.89 27.97 -0.94
N PHE A 47 8.85 27.80 -1.79
CA PHE A 47 8.99 27.36 -3.18
C PHE A 47 8.04 28.08 -4.15
N MET A 48 7.74 29.36 -3.86
CA MET A 48 6.85 30.17 -4.71
C MET A 48 7.40 30.33 -6.13
N ASP A 49 8.70 30.58 -6.28
CA ASP A 49 9.30 30.81 -7.58
C ASP A 49 9.19 29.60 -8.52
N PRO A 50 9.61 28.38 -8.15
CA PRO A 50 9.39 27.21 -9.00
C PRO A 50 7.89 26.85 -9.16
N MET A 51 7.03 27.12 -8.17
CA MET A 51 5.60 26.83 -8.25
C MET A 51 4.91 27.68 -9.33
N ASP A 52 5.34 28.90 -9.57
CA ASP A 52 4.80 29.80 -10.60
C ASP A 52 4.95 29.21 -12.01
N ILE A 53 5.97 28.39 -12.23
CA ILE A 53 6.26 27.77 -13.52
C ILE A 53 5.88 26.27 -13.62
N PHE A 54 5.23 25.69 -12.60
CA PHE A 54 4.74 24.29 -12.70
C PHE A 54 3.72 24.12 -13.83
N ALA A 55 2.71 24.97 -13.91
CA ALA A 55 1.67 24.86 -14.93
C ALA A 55 2.21 25.01 -16.37
N PRO A 56 3.05 26.01 -16.69
CA PRO A 56 3.71 26.08 -18.02
C PRO A 56 4.56 24.84 -18.36
N ALA A 57 5.16 24.19 -17.34
CA ALA A 57 5.91 22.95 -17.53
C ALA A 57 5.04 21.69 -17.64
N GLY A 58 3.70 21.82 -17.58
CA GLY A 58 2.76 20.69 -17.63
C GLY A 58 2.65 19.91 -16.33
N ILE A 59 3.06 20.50 -15.20
CA ILE A 59 3.00 19.89 -13.87
C ILE A 59 1.80 20.46 -13.10
N ARG A 60 0.91 19.58 -12.64
CA ARG A 60 -0.22 19.94 -11.80
C ARG A 60 0.15 19.72 -10.32
N LEU A 61 0.14 20.77 -9.52
CA LEU A 61 0.15 20.66 -8.08
C LEU A 61 -1.30 20.47 -7.59
N ILE A 62 -1.57 19.40 -6.87
CA ILE A 62 -2.87 19.11 -6.24
C ILE A 62 -2.78 19.53 -4.77
N PRO A 63 -3.39 20.67 -4.39
CA PRO A 63 -3.42 21.10 -3.01
C PRO A 63 -4.30 20.19 -2.17
N VAL A 64 -3.73 19.62 -1.12
CA VAL A 64 -4.39 18.77 -0.13
C VAL A 64 -4.87 19.57 1.08
N VAL A 65 -5.52 18.94 2.04
CA VAL A 65 -5.90 19.56 3.31
C VAL A 65 -4.83 19.36 4.38
N HIS A 66 -4.11 18.23 4.34
CA HIS A 66 -3.03 17.93 5.27
C HIS A 66 -1.88 17.23 4.55
N GLU A 67 -0.62 17.57 4.85
CA GLU A 67 0.56 17.06 4.12
C GLU A 67 0.76 15.54 4.29
N GLN A 68 0.30 14.94 5.38
CA GLN A 68 0.27 13.49 5.50
C GLN A 68 -0.58 12.87 4.38
N GLY A 69 -1.73 13.48 4.06
CA GLY A 69 -2.57 13.10 2.93
C GLY A 69 -1.81 13.17 1.60
N ALA A 70 -1.03 14.24 1.39
CA ALA A 70 -0.21 14.39 0.19
C ALA A 70 0.80 13.24 0.02
N GLY A 71 1.48 12.86 1.09
CA GLY A 71 2.44 11.76 1.07
C GLY A 71 1.78 10.41 0.74
N HIS A 72 0.59 10.13 1.31
CA HIS A 72 -0.17 8.92 0.97
C HIS A 72 -0.74 8.96 -0.46
N MET A 73 -1.15 10.14 -0.96
CA MET A 73 -1.54 10.30 -2.37
C MET A 73 -0.37 10.01 -3.30
N ALA A 74 0.83 10.50 -2.97
CA ALA A 74 2.05 10.21 -3.73
C ALA A 74 2.38 8.70 -3.73
N ASP A 75 2.20 8.00 -2.59
CA ASP A 75 2.34 6.54 -2.51
C ASP A 75 1.35 5.84 -3.44
N GLY A 76 0.06 6.14 -3.35
CA GLY A 76 -0.98 5.56 -4.19
C GLY A 76 -0.75 5.81 -5.69
N TYR A 77 -0.37 7.04 -6.04
CA TYR A 77 -0.02 7.42 -7.42
C TYR A 77 1.14 6.57 -7.97
N ALA A 78 2.23 6.45 -7.21
CA ALA A 78 3.40 5.70 -7.63
C ALA A 78 3.12 4.21 -7.78
N ARG A 79 2.37 3.61 -6.85
CA ARG A 79 2.02 2.18 -6.88
C ARG A 79 1.16 1.82 -8.09
N VAL A 80 0.27 2.70 -8.53
CA VAL A 80 -0.58 2.48 -9.71
C VAL A 80 0.17 2.77 -11.00
N SER A 81 0.81 3.94 -11.09
CA SER A 81 1.47 4.40 -12.32
C SER A 81 2.76 3.64 -12.64
N GLY A 82 3.41 3.02 -11.64
CA GLY A 82 4.76 2.48 -11.76
C GLY A 82 5.84 3.56 -11.93
N ARG A 83 5.49 4.82 -11.65
CA ARG A 83 6.34 6.01 -11.76
C ARG A 83 6.60 6.60 -10.38
N HIS A 84 7.33 7.68 -10.31
CA HIS A 84 7.54 8.40 -9.05
C HIS A 84 6.24 9.03 -8.54
N GLY A 85 5.98 8.93 -7.23
CA GLY A 85 5.10 9.83 -6.53
C GLY A 85 5.89 11.05 -6.04
N VAL A 86 5.32 12.24 -6.13
CA VAL A 86 6.02 13.46 -5.71
C VAL A 86 5.19 14.23 -4.71
N VAL A 87 5.80 14.56 -3.58
CA VAL A 87 5.19 15.37 -2.52
C VAL A 87 6.07 16.56 -2.18
N ILE A 88 5.46 17.73 -1.98
CA ILE A 88 6.13 18.97 -1.59
C ILE A 88 5.32 19.68 -0.51
N GLY A 89 5.99 20.35 0.39
CA GLY A 89 5.33 21.13 1.44
C GLY A 89 6.16 22.31 1.91
N GLN A 90 5.56 23.18 2.74
CA GLN A 90 6.25 24.29 3.37
C GLN A 90 7.30 23.77 4.36
N ASN A 91 8.44 24.43 4.43
CA ASN A 91 9.51 24.09 5.37
C ASN A 91 9.02 24.03 6.84
N GLY A 92 9.67 23.23 7.64
CA GLY A 92 9.33 23.02 9.04
C GLY A 92 8.00 22.28 9.22
N PRO A 93 6.90 22.96 9.61
CA PRO A 93 5.64 22.29 9.97
C PRO A 93 5.02 21.49 8.84
N GLY A 94 5.03 21.95 7.59
CA GLY A 94 4.48 21.21 6.47
C GLY A 94 5.24 19.91 6.19
N ILE A 95 6.56 19.97 6.21
CA ILE A 95 7.40 18.81 5.94
C ILE A 95 7.35 17.81 7.10
N SER A 96 7.31 18.24 8.35
CA SER A 96 7.20 17.34 9.51
C SER A 96 5.90 16.51 9.50
N ASN A 97 4.81 17.04 8.95
CA ASN A 97 3.56 16.33 8.77
C ASN A 97 3.65 15.15 7.77
N CYS A 98 4.65 15.12 6.90
CA CYS A 98 4.82 14.05 5.91
C CYS A 98 5.49 12.78 6.46
N VAL A 99 6.13 12.81 7.64
CA VAL A 99 6.98 11.72 8.16
C VAL A 99 6.26 10.37 8.15
N THR A 100 5.06 10.31 8.68
CA THR A 100 4.25 9.08 8.72
C THR A 100 4.00 8.51 7.32
N ALA A 101 3.68 9.35 6.35
CA ALA A 101 3.38 8.91 5.00
C ALA A 101 4.64 8.42 4.26
N ILE A 102 5.77 9.08 4.46
CA ILE A 102 7.06 8.65 3.87
C ILE A 102 7.51 7.32 4.50
N ALA A 103 7.31 7.14 5.80
CA ALA A 103 7.58 5.85 6.46
C ALA A 103 6.71 4.72 5.90
N ALA A 104 5.42 4.97 5.64
CA ALA A 104 4.54 4.00 4.99
C ALA A 104 5.02 3.63 3.57
N ALA A 105 5.39 4.62 2.76
CA ALA A 105 5.96 4.42 1.43
C ALA A 105 7.29 3.65 1.46
N TYR A 106 8.14 3.88 2.46
CA TYR A 106 9.39 3.14 2.67
C TYR A 106 9.15 1.63 2.87
N TRP A 107 8.20 1.28 3.75
CA TRP A 107 7.85 -0.11 3.99
C TRP A 107 7.07 -0.77 2.85
N ALA A 108 6.47 0.04 1.97
CA ALA A 108 5.82 -0.42 0.74
C ALA A 108 6.80 -0.52 -0.45
N HIS A 109 8.07 -0.11 -0.28
CA HIS A 109 9.07 0.00 -1.34
C HIS A 109 8.64 0.90 -2.51
N THR A 110 7.87 1.94 -2.20
CA THR A 110 7.31 2.84 -3.21
C THR A 110 8.28 3.98 -3.55
N PRO A 111 8.56 4.25 -4.83
CA PRO A 111 9.46 5.33 -5.25
C PRO A 111 8.78 6.70 -5.10
N VAL A 112 8.80 7.25 -3.89
CA VAL A 112 8.31 8.60 -3.59
C VAL A 112 9.49 9.57 -3.46
N VAL A 113 9.39 10.73 -4.11
CA VAL A 113 10.34 11.83 -3.92
C VAL A 113 9.67 12.89 -3.06
N ILE A 114 10.16 13.07 -1.82
CA ILE A 114 9.74 14.17 -0.97
C ILE A 114 10.67 15.38 -1.18
N ILE A 115 10.09 16.49 -1.61
CA ILE A 115 10.79 17.76 -1.81
C ILE A 115 10.57 18.60 -0.55
N THR A 116 11.68 18.91 0.11
CA THR A 116 11.70 19.58 1.41
C THR A 116 12.44 20.92 1.29
N PRO A 117 11.77 21.99 0.82
CA PRO A 117 12.35 23.34 0.92
C PRO A 117 12.73 23.64 2.37
N GLU A 118 13.79 24.38 2.59
CA GLU A 118 14.20 24.75 3.95
C GLU A 118 14.45 26.26 4.09
N THR A 119 14.72 26.71 5.30
CA THR A 119 15.07 28.10 5.59
C THR A 119 16.23 28.55 4.71
N GLY A 120 16.21 29.82 4.27
CA GLY A 120 17.29 30.41 3.47
C GLY A 120 18.62 30.41 4.20
N THR A 121 19.69 30.22 3.45
CA THR A 121 21.06 30.03 3.97
C THR A 121 21.55 31.15 4.91
N MET A 122 21.11 32.39 4.71
CA MET A 122 21.48 33.54 5.56
C MET A 122 20.80 33.55 6.93
N SER A 123 19.75 32.70 7.14
CA SER A 123 19.02 32.59 8.42
C SER A 123 19.18 31.25 9.10
N MET A 124 19.85 30.27 8.48
CA MET A 124 20.09 28.96 9.08
C MET A 124 20.91 29.06 10.37
N GLY A 125 20.45 28.39 11.41
CA GLY A 125 21.07 28.42 12.75
C GLY A 125 20.74 29.67 13.58
N LEU A 126 19.91 30.57 13.07
CA LEU A 126 19.53 31.80 13.76
C LEU A 126 18.10 31.76 14.32
N GLY A 127 17.41 30.62 14.23
CA GLY A 127 16.00 30.50 14.59
C GLY A 127 15.07 31.20 13.59
N GLY A 128 15.40 31.10 12.30
CA GLY A 128 14.60 31.65 11.21
C GLY A 128 13.18 31.12 11.19
N PHE A 129 12.24 31.85 10.57
CA PHE A 129 10.84 31.45 10.53
C PHE A 129 10.67 30.04 9.91
N GLN A 130 10.04 29.14 10.66
CA GLN A 130 9.81 27.73 10.29
C GLN A 130 11.12 26.94 10.03
N GLU A 131 12.22 27.37 10.64
CA GLU A 131 13.47 26.63 10.58
C GLU A 131 13.34 25.27 11.29
N ALA A 132 13.77 24.21 10.63
CA ALA A 132 13.87 22.88 11.19
C ALA A 132 14.99 22.11 10.48
N ASN A 133 15.73 21.28 11.22
CA ASN A 133 16.66 20.33 10.61
C ASN A 133 15.86 19.15 10.03
N GLN A 134 15.55 19.21 8.75
CA GLN A 134 14.62 18.30 8.07
C GLN A 134 15.27 16.99 7.63
N LEU A 135 16.60 16.95 7.44
CA LEU A 135 17.28 15.73 6.98
C LEU A 135 17.14 14.57 7.98
N PRO A 136 17.40 14.74 9.29
CA PRO A 136 17.26 13.65 10.25
C PRO A 136 15.83 13.14 10.41
N MET A 137 14.80 13.94 10.08
CA MET A 137 13.39 13.51 10.19
C MET A 137 13.08 12.35 9.26
N PHE A 138 13.80 12.19 8.15
CA PHE A 138 13.55 11.19 7.12
C PHE A 138 14.71 10.21 6.92
N GLU A 139 15.78 10.30 7.71
CA GLU A 139 16.99 9.48 7.55
C GLU A 139 16.67 7.98 7.54
N GLU A 140 15.84 7.52 8.47
CA GLU A 140 15.43 6.11 8.57
C GLU A 140 14.51 5.67 7.42
N PHE A 141 13.71 6.58 6.87
CA PHE A 141 12.63 6.27 5.92
C PHE A 141 12.94 6.67 4.49
N THR A 142 14.20 6.99 4.17
CA THR A 142 14.63 7.32 2.81
C THR A 142 15.81 6.45 2.37
N LYS A 143 15.82 6.11 1.10
CA LYS A 143 16.95 5.38 0.47
C LYS A 143 18.10 6.32 0.15
N TYR A 144 17.80 7.60 -0.11
CA TYR A 144 18.79 8.62 -0.42
C TYR A 144 18.27 10.00 0.04
N GLN A 145 19.18 10.83 0.52
CA GLN A 145 18.92 12.24 0.84
C GLN A 145 19.85 13.12 0.02
N GLY A 146 19.26 13.97 -0.83
CA GLY A 146 19.95 15.00 -1.58
C GLY A 146 19.79 16.35 -0.88
N HIS A 147 20.88 16.94 -0.40
CA HIS A 147 20.89 18.33 0.09
C HIS A 147 21.57 19.23 -0.95
N VAL A 148 20.82 20.15 -1.53
CA VAL A 148 21.35 21.08 -2.52
C VAL A 148 22.30 22.04 -1.82
N THR A 149 23.60 21.93 -2.13
CA THR A 149 24.66 22.73 -1.50
C THR A 149 25.09 23.93 -2.31
N HIS A 150 24.63 24.06 -3.55
CA HIS A 150 24.89 25.17 -4.44
C HIS A 150 23.81 25.27 -5.54
N PRO A 151 23.29 26.45 -5.88
CA PRO A 151 22.23 26.62 -6.89
C PRO A 151 22.53 25.96 -8.25
N ALA A 152 23.76 26.00 -8.73
CA ALA A 152 24.17 25.39 -10.00
C ALA A 152 24.06 23.85 -10.01
N ARG A 153 23.89 23.22 -8.87
CA ARG A 153 23.72 21.76 -8.72
C ARG A 153 22.25 21.33 -8.58
N MET A 154 21.32 22.26 -8.74
CA MET A 154 19.88 22.00 -8.58
C MET A 154 19.40 20.81 -9.41
N ALA A 155 19.66 20.84 -10.72
CA ALA A 155 19.26 19.76 -11.62
C ALA A 155 19.93 18.43 -11.28
N GLU A 156 21.22 18.44 -10.90
CA GLU A 156 21.97 17.24 -10.50
C GLU A 156 21.34 16.53 -9.29
N TYR A 157 21.07 17.27 -8.19
CA TYR A 157 20.48 16.68 -6.99
C TYR A 157 19.04 16.21 -7.23
N THR A 158 18.26 16.99 -7.98
CA THR A 158 16.90 16.63 -8.36
C THR A 158 16.90 15.31 -9.14
N GLY A 159 17.63 15.23 -10.25
CA GLY A 159 17.70 13.99 -11.06
C GLY A 159 18.19 12.79 -10.27
N ARG A 160 19.20 12.98 -9.40
CA ARG A 160 19.73 11.92 -8.55
C ARG A 160 18.70 11.37 -7.56
N CYS A 161 17.85 12.20 -6.96
CA CYS A 161 16.77 11.74 -6.08
C CYS A 161 15.78 10.86 -6.85
N PHE A 162 15.39 11.24 -8.05
CA PHE A 162 14.51 10.46 -8.90
C PHE A 162 15.13 9.11 -9.30
N ASP A 163 16.37 9.12 -9.77
CA ASP A 163 17.08 7.90 -10.14
C ASP A 163 17.22 6.93 -8.94
N ARG A 164 17.54 7.44 -7.75
CA ARG A 164 17.69 6.63 -6.54
C ARG A 164 16.37 6.06 -6.05
N ALA A 165 15.29 6.82 -6.11
CA ALA A 165 13.97 6.34 -5.74
C ALA A 165 13.56 5.09 -6.53
N MET A 166 13.83 5.08 -7.86
CA MET A 166 13.54 3.95 -8.73
C MET A 166 14.54 2.82 -8.61
N SER A 167 15.85 3.12 -8.51
CA SER A 167 16.88 2.08 -8.45
C SER A 167 16.87 1.31 -7.14
N GLU A 168 16.61 1.98 -6.02
CA GLU A 168 16.59 1.40 -4.68
C GLU A 168 15.18 1.04 -4.18
N MET A 169 14.15 1.34 -4.98
CA MET A 169 12.74 1.08 -4.66
C MET A 169 12.37 1.58 -3.27
N GLY A 170 12.15 2.89 -3.18
CA GLY A 170 11.76 3.53 -1.93
C GLY A 170 11.86 5.04 -1.97
N PRO A 171 11.43 5.73 -0.89
CA PRO A 171 11.44 7.17 -0.84
C PRO A 171 12.84 7.77 -0.88
N THR A 172 12.94 8.96 -1.46
CA THR A 172 14.13 9.83 -1.38
C THR A 172 13.74 11.23 -0.99
N GLN A 173 14.64 11.94 -0.32
CA GLN A 173 14.43 13.32 0.09
C GLN A 173 15.31 14.25 -0.74
N LEU A 174 14.71 15.32 -1.26
CA LEU A 174 15.41 16.44 -1.89
C LEU A 174 15.25 17.70 -1.03
N ASN A 175 16.29 18.07 -0.29
CA ASN A 175 16.30 19.21 0.61
C ASN A 175 16.93 20.42 -0.06
N ILE A 176 16.21 21.57 -0.10
CA ILE A 176 16.58 22.74 -0.89
C ILE A 176 16.48 24.03 -0.05
N PRO A 177 17.58 24.73 0.22
CA PRO A 177 17.52 26.08 0.77
C PRO A 177 16.68 27.00 -0.12
N ARG A 178 15.67 27.70 0.46
CA ARG A 178 14.69 28.46 -0.33
C ARG A 178 15.29 29.58 -1.19
N ASP A 179 16.41 30.17 -0.75
CA ASP A 179 17.13 31.21 -1.50
C ASP A 179 17.89 30.66 -2.71
N TYR A 180 18.11 29.33 -2.77
CA TYR A 180 18.72 28.67 -3.92
C TYR A 180 17.81 28.51 -5.13
N PHE A 181 16.53 28.82 -5.03
CA PHE A 181 15.64 28.89 -6.19
C PHE A 181 15.87 30.13 -7.07
N TYR A 182 16.54 31.18 -6.53
CA TYR A 182 16.71 32.45 -7.20
C TYR A 182 18.11 32.61 -7.80
N GLY A 183 18.21 33.55 -8.74
CA GLY A 183 19.45 33.91 -9.41
C GLY A 183 19.61 33.30 -10.80
N GLU A 184 20.81 33.36 -11.34
CA GLU A 184 21.15 32.82 -12.66
C GLU A 184 22.25 31.79 -12.53
N ILE A 185 22.08 30.67 -13.26
CA ILE A 185 23.06 29.60 -13.32
C ILE A 185 23.29 29.20 -14.78
N LYS A 186 24.34 28.40 -15.01
CA LYS A 186 24.52 27.64 -16.23
C LYS A 186 24.41 26.16 -15.87
N ALA A 187 23.38 25.49 -16.37
CA ALA A 187 23.10 24.10 -16.05
C ALA A 187 22.63 23.31 -17.28
N GLU A 188 22.76 22.03 -17.20
CA GLU A 188 22.20 21.07 -18.15
C GLU A 188 21.16 20.22 -17.41
N ILE A 189 20.01 19.97 -18.05
CA ILE A 189 18.97 19.11 -17.50
C ILE A 189 19.37 17.64 -17.71
N PRO A 190 19.57 16.86 -16.64
CA PRO A 190 19.98 15.47 -16.77
C PRO A 190 18.86 14.62 -17.36
N LYS A 191 19.21 13.74 -18.28
CA LYS A 191 18.27 12.68 -18.72
C LYS A 191 18.16 11.63 -17.62
N PRO A 192 16.94 11.11 -17.36
CA PRO A 192 16.77 9.98 -16.44
C PRO A 192 17.61 8.78 -16.86
N ASN A 193 18.20 8.11 -15.88
CA ASN A 193 18.98 6.91 -16.16
C ASN A 193 18.05 5.76 -16.58
N ARG A 194 18.46 5.03 -17.62
CA ARG A 194 17.82 3.76 -17.94
C ARG A 194 18.29 2.69 -16.94
N LEU A 195 17.34 2.08 -16.24
CA LEU A 195 17.62 1.05 -15.25
C LEU A 195 17.16 -0.31 -15.78
N ASP A 196 18.12 -1.17 -16.09
CA ASP A 196 17.88 -2.58 -16.38
C ASP A 196 18.26 -3.41 -15.15
N ARG A 197 17.29 -4.17 -14.61
CA ARG A 197 17.50 -5.05 -13.47
C ARG A 197 17.86 -6.45 -13.93
N GLY A 198 18.92 -7.03 -13.33
CA GLY A 198 19.37 -8.37 -13.66
C GLY A 198 18.55 -9.49 -13.02
N ALA A 199 18.71 -10.69 -13.56
CA ALA A 199 18.05 -11.89 -13.04
C ALA A 199 18.66 -12.41 -11.73
N GLY A 200 19.82 -11.93 -11.34
CA GLY A 200 20.63 -12.45 -10.24
C GLY A 200 21.85 -13.25 -10.70
N GLY A 201 22.57 -13.85 -9.74
CA GLY A 201 23.81 -14.60 -10.01
C GLY A 201 23.53 -15.93 -10.72
N GLU A 202 24.40 -16.28 -11.67
CA GLU A 202 24.30 -17.51 -12.48
C GLU A 202 24.23 -18.78 -11.60
N GLN A 203 25.11 -18.89 -10.59
CA GLN A 203 25.13 -20.04 -9.70
C GLN A 203 23.83 -20.18 -8.90
N SER A 204 23.33 -19.09 -8.33
CA SER A 204 22.07 -19.10 -7.55
C SER A 204 20.86 -19.48 -8.42
N LEU A 205 20.85 -19.05 -9.68
CA LEU A 205 19.79 -19.43 -10.63
C LEU A 205 19.86 -20.92 -10.99
N ASN A 206 21.08 -21.48 -11.14
CA ASN A 206 21.27 -22.91 -11.38
C ASN A 206 20.85 -23.73 -10.16
N ASP A 207 21.27 -23.34 -8.96
CA ASP A 207 20.90 -24.01 -7.70
C ASP A 207 19.38 -23.99 -7.48
N ALA A 208 18.73 -22.88 -7.78
CA ALA A 208 17.27 -22.76 -7.71
C ALA A 208 16.57 -23.72 -8.69
N ALA A 209 17.03 -23.78 -9.94
CA ALA A 209 16.48 -24.70 -10.93
C ALA A 209 16.68 -26.16 -10.56
N GLU A 210 17.84 -26.52 -9.99
CA GLU A 210 18.12 -27.88 -9.51
C GLU A 210 17.21 -28.28 -8.33
N LEU A 211 16.99 -27.37 -7.37
CA LEU A 211 16.06 -27.60 -6.26
C LEU A 211 14.65 -27.82 -6.76
N LEU A 212 14.20 -27.00 -7.72
CA LEU A 212 12.87 -27.09 -8.30
C LEU A 212 12.69 -28.37 -9.13
N ALA A 213 13.71 -28.81 -9.86
CA ALA A 213 13.64 -30.06 -10.60
C ALA A 213 13.42 -31.30 -9.70
N LYS A 214 13.93 -31.25 -8.46
CA LYS A 214 13.81 -32.31 -7.45
C LYS A 214 12.63 -32.11 -6.48
N ALA A 215 11.90 -31.00 -6.57
CA ALA A 215 10.77 -30.70 -5.70
C ALA A 215 9.61 -31.67 -5.97
N LYS A 216 8.99 -32.17 -4.90
CA LYS A 216 7.78 -33.02 -4.98
C LYS A 216 6.50 -32.21 -4.80
N PHE A 217 6.55 -31.19 -3.93
CA PHE A 217 5.43 -30.28 -3.67
C PHE A 217 5.93 -28.82 -3.64
N PRO A 218 6.32 -28.25 -4.80
CA PRO A 218 6.73 -26.86 -4.87
C PRO A 218 5.54 -25.93 -4.64
N VAL A 219 5.75 -24.81 -3.93
CA VAL A 219 4.77 -23.73 -3.72
C VAL A 219 5.42 -22.40 -4.02
N ILE A 220 4.70 -21.50 -4.69
CA ILE A 220 5.17 -20.14 -4.98
C ILE A 220 4.45 -19.16 -4.05
N ILE A 221 5.23 -18.30 -3.37
CA ILE A 221 4.73 -17.10 -2.69
C ILE A 221 4.92 -15.94 -3.65
N SER A 222 3.82 -15.41 -4.20
CA SER A 222 3.84 -14.22 -5.05
C SER A 222 3.72 -12.96 -4.20
N GLY A 223 4.72 -12.09 -4.27
CA GLY A 223 4.79 -10.89 -3.43
C GLY A 223 4.75 -9.57 -4.20
N GLY A 224 4.98 -8.47 -3.49
CA GLY A 224 4.97 -7.11 -4.05
C GLY A 224 5.97 -6.90 -5.19
N GLY A 225 7.11 -7.61 -5.17
CA GLY A 225 8.08 -7.57 -6.25
C GLY A 225 7.55 -8.14 -7.57
N VAL A 226 6.55 -9.03 -7.53
CA VAL A 226 5.86 -9.51 -8.75
C VAL A 226 4.99 -8.41 -9.34
N VAL A 227 4.29 -7.64 -8.50
CA VAL A 227 3.47 -6.50 -8.95
C VAL A 227 4.35 -5.38 -9.50
N MET A 228 5.37 -4.97 -8.73
CA MET A 228 6.23 -3.83 -9.10
C MET A 228 7.18 -4.15 -10.26
N GLY A 229 7.66 -5.38 -10.35
CA GLY A 229 8.51 -5.88 -11.43
C GLY A 229 7.74 -6.32 -12.69
N GLU A 230 6.40 -6.20 -12.69
CA GLU A 230 5.53 -6.62 -13.81
C GLU A 230 5.76 -8.09 -14.21
N ALA A 231 5.88 -8.97 -13.20
CA ALA A 231 6.25 -10.36 -13.34
C ALA A 231 5.07 -11.34 -13.28
N ILE A 232 3.83 -10.87 -13.48
CA ILE A 232 2.63 -11.70 -13.35
C ILE A 232 2.66 -12.88 -14.33
N GLU A 233 2.97 -12.62 -15.62
CA GLU A 233 2.99 -13.66 -16.64
C GLU A 233 4.12 -14.68 -16.41
N GLU A 234 5.27 -14.23 -15.96
CA GLU A 234 6.39 -15.12 -15.60
C GLU A 234 6.09 -15.94 -14.34
N CYS A 235 5.37 -15.37 -13.37
CA CYS A 235 4.88 -16.09 -12.19
C CYS A 235 3.87 -17.17 -12.59
N LYS A 236 2.92 -16.87 -13.48
CA LYS A 236 1.97 -17.85 -14.05
C LYS A 236 2.71 -18.98 -14.75
N ALA A 237 3.60 -18.65 -15.68
CA ALA A 237 4.35 -19.63 -16.44
C ALA A 237 5.18 -20.55 -15.53
N LEU A 238 5.79 -19.99 -14.45
CA LEU A 238 6.53 -20.78 -13.47
C LEU A 238 5.59 -21.70 -12.67
N ALA A 239 4.44 -21.19 -12.24
CA ALA A 239 3.42 -21.95 -11.53
C ALA A 239 2.89 -23.11 -12.37
N GLU A 240 2.56 -22.85 -13.63
CA GLU A 240 2.07 -23.84 -14.59
C GLU A 240 3.13 -24.89 -14.93
N ARG A 241 4.39 -24.48 -15.15
CA ARG A 241 5.50 -25.41 -15.41
C ARG A 241 5.71 -26.39 -14.27
N LEU A 242 5.59 -25.92 -13.03
CA LEU A 242 5.77 -26.73 -11.82
C LEU A 242 4.48 -27.42 -11.37
N GLY A 243 3.30 -27.02 -11.86
CA GLY A 243 2.01 -27.36 -11.26
C GLY A 243 1.94 -26.92 -9.79
N ALA A 244 2.55 -25.79 -9.46
CA ALA A 244 2.74 -25.31 -8.10
C ALA A 244 1.56 -24.44 -7.64
N PRO A 245 0.95 -24.74 -6.46
CA PRO A 245 0.05 -23.80 -5.81
C PRO A 245 0.72 -22.41 -5.64
N VAL A 246 -0.05 -21.34 -5.89
CA VAL A 246 0.41 -19.96 -5.72
C VAL A 246 -0.36 -19.33 -4.57
N VAL A 247 0.38 -18.84 -3.59
CA VAL A 247 -0.15 -18.08 -2.46
C VAL A 247 0.33 -16.63 -2.54
N ASN A 248 -0.56 -15.67 -2.29
CA ASN A 248 -0.16 -14.27 -2.24
C ASN A 248 0.55 -13.98 -0.91
N SER A 249 1.58 -13.15 -0.93
CA SER A 249 2.13 -12.63 0.31
C SER A 249 1.13 -11.67 0.97
N TYR A 250 1.22 -11.52 2.29
CA TYR A 250 0.30 -10.67 3.06
C TYR A 250 0.19 -9.26 2.45
N LEU A 251 -1.04 -8.81 2.23
CA LEU A 251 -1.40 -7.51 1.64
C LEU A 251 -0.90 -7.30 0.19
N HIS A 252 -0.72 -8.39 -0.56
CA HIS A 252 -0.43 -8.37 -2.00
C HIS A 252 -1.37 -9.34 -2.75
N ASN A 253 -2.68 -9.24 -2.45
CA ASN A 253 -3.69 -10.11 -3.06
C ASN A 253 -3.77 -9.94 -4.59
N ASP A 254 -3.26 -8.85 -5.11
CA ASP A 254 -3.18 -8.50 -6.54
C ASP A 254 -1.90 -9.01 -7.23
N SER A 255 -1.05 -9.77 -6.53
CA SER A 255 0.21 -10.30 -7.10
C SER A 255 0.02 -11.56 -7.95
N PHE A 256 -1.20 -12.12 -8.00
CA PHE A 256 -1.55 -13.24 -8.85
C PHE A 256 -3.07 -13.28 -9.08
N PRO A 257 -3.57 -13.55 -10.31
CA PRO A 257 -4.99 -13.51 -10.60
C PRO A 257 -5.79 -14.54 -9.80
N ALA A 258 -6.88 -14.12 -9.17
CA ALA A 258 -7.71 -14.97 -8.31
C ALA A 258 -8.49 -16.04 -9.08
N SER A 259 -8.77 -15.80 -10.36
CA SER A 259 -9.43 -16.77 -11.25
C SER A 259 -8.54 -17.95 -11.67
N HIS A 260 -7.19 -17.80 -11.54
CA HIS A 260 -6.27 -18.83 -11.96
C HIS A 260 -6.43 -20.14 -11.16
N PRO A 261 -6.42 -21.34 -11.80
CA PRO A 261 -6.64 -22.61 -11.11
C PRO A 261 -5.68 -22.90 -9.94
N LEU A 262 -4.44 -22.43 -10.03
CA LEU A 262 -3.40 -22.63 -9.00
C LEU A 262 -3.40 -21.55 -7.91
N TRP A 263 -4.23 -20.51 -8.00
CA TRP A 263 -4.35 -19.50 -6.95
C TRP A 263 -5.00 -20.08 -5.68
N CYS A 264 -4.41 -19.79 -4.51
CA CYS A 264 -4.85 -20.33 -3.22
C CYS A 264 -5.28 -19.24 -2.22
N GLY A 265 -5.08 -17.96 -2.56
CA GLY A 265 -5.36 -16.85 -1.68
C GLY A 265 -4.14 -16.36 -0.90
N PRO A 266 -4.31 -15.29 -0.08
CA PRO A 266 -3.23 -14.67 0.67
C PRO A 266 -2.85 -15.48 1.92
N LEU A 267 -1.56 -15.42 2.25
CA LEU A 267 -1.02 -15.83 3.56
C LEU A 267 -1.19 -14.73 4.61
N GLY A 268 -0.80 -15.04 5.83
CA GLY A 268 -0.67 -14.07 6.91
C GLY A 268 -1.98 -13.79 7.62
N TYR A 269 -2.02 -12.63 8.23
CA TYR A 269 -3.07 -12.26 9.17
C TYR A 269 -4.46 -12.33 8.54
N GLN A 270 -5.36 -13.14 9.13
CA GLN A 270 -6.69 -13.41 8.59
C GLN A 270 -6.70 -13.84 7.10
N GLY A 271 -5.60 -14.44 6.61
CA GLY A 271 -5.50 -14.91 5.23
C GLY A 271 -6.26 -16.19 4.96
N SER A 272 -6.02 -16.79 3.80
CA SER A 272 -6.69 -17.98 3.32
C SER A 272 -6.22 -19.25 4.04
N LYS A 273 -7.13 -20.02 4.63
CA LYS A 273 -6.82 -21.35 5.17
C LYS A 273 -6.39 -22.31 4.07
N ALA A 274 -6.92 -22.18 2.85
CA ALA A 274 -6.46 -22.97 1.71
C ALA A 274 -4.97 -22.74 1.42
N ALA A 275 -4.55 -21.47 1.36
CA ALA A 275 -3.14 -21.11 1.19
C ALA A 275 -2.26 -21.68 2.30
N MET A 276 -2.69 -21.58 3.55
CA MET A 276 -1.96 -22.08 4.72
C MET A 276 -1.80 -23.60 4.74
N LYS A 277 -2.87 -24.34 4.42
CA LYS A 277 -2.83 -25.81 4.35
C LYS A 277 -1.98 -26.33 3.20
N LEU A 278 -1.96 -25.60 2.07
CA LEU A 278 -1.18 -26.00 0.90
C LEU A 278 0.31 -25.70 1.10
N ILE A 279 0.67 -24.52 1.60
CA ILE A 279 2.08 -24.22 1.87
C ILE A 279 2.67 -25.12 2.95
N ALA A 280 1.87 -25.58 3.92
CA ALA A 280 2.33 -26.52 4.95
C ALA A 280 2.83 -27.86 4.38
N LYS A 281 2.42 -28.23 3.17
CA LYS A 281 2.85 -29.45 2.46
C LYS A 281 4.15 -29.24 1.66
N ALA A 282 4.62 -28.00 1.53
CA ALA A 282 5.74 -27.67 0.65
C ALA A 282 7.06 -28.32 1.10
N ASP A 283 7.77 -28.90 0.17
CA ASP A 283 9.20 -29.28 0.32
C ASP A 283 10.14 -28.22 -0.28
N VAL A 284 9.66 -27.45 -1.27
CA VAL A 284 10.34 -26.27 -1.82
C VAL A 284 9.39 -25.09 -1.88
N VAL A 285 9.80 -23.95 -1.37
CA VAL A 285 9.06 -22.67 -1.46
C VAL A 285 9.86 -21.69 -2.30
N VAL A 286 9.23 -21.13 -3.33
CA VAL A 286 9.77 -20.00 -4.10
C VAL A 286 9.12 -18.72 -3.59
N ALA A 287 9.85 -17.90 -2.86
CA ALA A 287 9.41 -16.55 -2.49
C ALA A 287 9.81 -15.57 -3.59
N LEU A 288 8.90 -15.35 -4.54
CA LEU A 288 9.11 -14.48 -5.69
C LEU A 288 8.71 -13.05 -5.36
N GLY A 289 9.70 -12.16 -5.24
CA GLY A 289 9.47 -10.76 -4.89
C GLY A 289 8.80 -10.59 -3.52
N SER A 290 9.18 -11.41 -2.54
CA SER A 290 8.64 -11.38 -1.18
C SER A 290 9.73 -11.43 -0.14
N ARG A 291 9.76 -10.45 0.78
CA ARG A 291 10.67 -10.43 1.93
C ARG A 291 10.31 -11.41 3.04
N LEU A 292 9.21 -12.16 2.90
CA LEU A 292 8.71 -13.12 3.89
C LEU A 292 8.41 -12.48 5.26
N GLY A 293 7.87 -11.28 5.27
CA GLY A 293 7.64 -10.49 6.48
C GLY A 293 6.95 -11.27 7.60
N PRO A 294 7.20 -10.91 8.88
CA PRO A 294 6.67 -11.66 10.04
C PRO A 294 5.15 -11.84 10.00
N PHE A 295 4.38 -10.79 9.66
CA PHE A 295 2.92 -10.87 9.59
C PHE A 295 2.40 -11.82 8.50
N GLY A 296 3.17 -12.03 7.42
CA GLY A 296 2.84 -12.98 6.36
C GLY A 296 3.17 -14.43 6.69
N THR A 297 3.87 -14.70 7.78
CA THR A 297 4.37 -16.04 8.13
C THR A 297 4.03 -16.48 9.56
N LEU A 298 3.22 -15.70 10.30
CA LEU A 298 2.74 -16.03 11.64
C LEU A 298 1.68 -17.12 11.61
N PRO A 299 1.62 -18.00 12.64
CA PRO A 299 0.50 -18.92 12.83
C PRO A 299 -0.85 -18.21 12.84
N GLN A 300 -1.82 -18.73 12.12
CA GLN A 300 -3.17 -18.19 12.01
C GLN A 300 -4.23 -19.29 12.05
N HIS A 301 -5.45 -18.94 12.43
CA HIS A 301 -6.58 -19.84 12.50
C HIS A 301 -6.27 -21.13 13.31
N GLY A 302 -5.41 -21.02 14.32
CA GLY A 302 -4.94 -22.16 15.11
C GLY A 302 -3.92 -23.06 14.42
N MET A 303 -3.41 -22.68 13.23
CA MET A 303 -2.46 -23.48 12.46
C MET A 303 -1.05 -22.87 12.49
N ASP A 304 -0.04 -23.68 12.85
CA ASP A 304 1.38 -23.41 12.61
C ASP A 304 1.72 -23.97 11.20
N TYR A 305 1.38 -23.18 10.18
CA TYR A 305 1.38 -23.63 8.79
C TYR A 305 2.74 -23.50 8.08
N TRP A 306 3.74 -22.84 8.70
CA TRP A 306 4.99 -22.63 8.01
C TRP A 306 5.77 -23.95 7.85
N PRO A 307 6.19 -24.33 6.62
CA PRO A 307 6.86 -25.60 6.37
C PRO A 307 8.31 -25.59 6.89
N LYS A 308 8.53 -26.11 8.10
CA LYS A 308 9.83 -26.04 8.82
C LYS A 308 11.01 -26.68 8.09
N ASN A 309 10.75 -27.71 7.28
CA ASN A 309 11.77 -28.47 6.57
C ASN A 309 11.90 -28.11 5.08
N ALA A 310 11.07 -27.20 4.58
CA ALA A 310 11.11 -26.78 3.18
C ALA A 310 12.43 -26.04 2.85
N LYS A 311 12.93 -26.27 1.65
CA LYS A 311 14.00 -25.46 1.06
C LYS A 311 13.38 -24.18 0.51
N ILE A 312 13.95 -23.04 0.90
CA ILE A 312 13.42 -21.73 0.49
C ILE A 312 14.36 -21.12 -0.54
N ILE A 313 13.80 -20.80 -1.70
CA ILE A 313 14.41 -19.99 -2.74
C ILE A 313 13.79 -18.59 -2.59
N GLN A 314 14.57 -17.59 -2.21
CA GLN A 314 14.08 -16.21 -2.08
C GLN A 314 14.67 -15.33 -3.18
N ILE A 315 13.80 -14.63 -3.89
CA ILE A 315 14.13 -13.71 -4.98
C ILE A 315 13.67 -12.32 -4.56
N ASP A 316 14.60 -11.39 -4.42
CA ASP A 316 14.32 -10.02 -4.02
C ASP A 316 15.32 -9.05 -4.71
N ALA A 317 14.84 -7.88 -5.09
CA ALA A 317 15.68 -6.84 -5.68
C ALA A 317 16.57 -6.12 -4.64
N ASP A 318 16.15 -6.12 -3.36
CA ASP A 318 16.93 -5.60 -2.23
C ASP A 318 17.66 -6.74 -1.51
N ASN A 319 18.98 -6.74 -1.61
CA ASN A 319 19.83 -7.78 -0.99
C ASN A 319 19.69 -7.83 0.55
N LYS A 320 19.26 -6.73 1.19
CA LYS A 320 19.06 -6.66 2.64
C LYS A 320 17.85 -7.49 3.10
N MET A 321 16.95 -7.83 2.19
CA MET A 321 15.76 -8.63 2.48
C MET A 321 16.05 -10.14 2.42
N LEU A 322 17.12 -10.57 1.75
CA LEU A 322 17.45 -11.98 1.59
C LEU A 322 17.85 -12.62 2.93
N GLY A 323 17.11 -13.64 3.35
CA GLY A 323 17.36 -14.37 4.59
C GLY A 323 17.06 -13.60 5.88
N LEU A 324 16.48 -12.40 5.80
CA LEU A 324 16.21 -11.54 6.97
C LEU A 324 15.23 -12.18 7.96
N VAL A 325 14.16 -12.78 7.48
CA VAL A 325 13.06 -13.30 8.34
C VAL A 325 13.09 -14.82 8.44
N LYS A 326 13.37 -15.50 7.35
CA LYS A 326 13.45 -16.96 7.28
C LYS A 326 14.81 -17.41 6.76
N LYS A 327 15.32 -18.51 7.32
CA LYS A 327 16.53 -19.14 6.77
C LYS A 327 16.26 -19.64 5.36
N ILE A 328 17.05 -19.20 4.40
CA ILE A 328 16.92 -19.55 2.99
C ILE A 328 17.94 -20.61 2.55
N SER A 329 17.62 -21.37 1.52
CA SER A 329 18.54 -22.33 0.88
C SER A 329 19.24 -21.69 -0.31
N VAL A 330 18.55 -20.86 -1.08
CA VAL A 330 19.09 -20.09 -2.20
C VAL A 330 18.55 -18.66 -2.13
N GLY A 331 19.46 -17.68 -2.15
CA GLY A 331 19.15 -16.26 -2.27
C GLY A 331 19.50 -15.74 -3.67
N ILE A 332 18.55 -15.09 -4.33
CA ILE A 332 18.74 -14.47 -5.64
C ILE A 332 18.48 -12.97 -5.49
N CYS A 333 19.55 -12.17 -5.52
CA CYS A 333 19.42 -10.71 -5.61
C CYS A 333 19.14 -10.35 -7.07
N GLY A 334 17.85 -10.12 -7.39
CA GLY A 334 17.46 -9.89 -8.77
C GLY A 334 16.00 -9.46 -8.90
N ASP A 335 15.67 -8.99 -10.09
CA ASP A 335 14.33 -8.65 -10.49
C ASP A 335 13.44 -9.91 -10.59
N ALA A 336 12.21 -9.84 -10.09
CA ALA A 336 11.30 -10.98 -10.06
C ALA A 336 10.99 -11.53 -11.48
N LYS A 337 10.80 -10.64 -12.46
CA LYS A 337 10.52 -11.01 -13.84
C LYS A 337 11.71 -11.68 -14.51
N ALA A 338 12.88 -11.03 -14.41
CA ALA A 338 14.09 -11.52 -15.01
C ALA A 338 14.54 -12.87 -14.38
N ALA A 339 14.44 -12.99 -13.05
CA ALA A 339 14.77 -14.22 -12.33
C ALA A 339 13.81 -15.37 -12.67
N ALA A 340 12.50 -15.13 -12.71
CA ALA A 340 11.51 -16.14 -13.09
C ALA A 340 11.75 -16.64 -14.52
N LYS A 341 12.00 -15.75 -15.48
CA LYS A 341 12.38 -16.11 -16.85
C LYS A 341 13.64 -16.97 -16.90
N ALA A 342 14.68 -16.59 -16.17
CA ALA A 342 15.95 -17.29 -16.14
C ALA A 342 15.82 -18.69 -15.51
N ILE A 343 14.99 -18.85 -14.48
CA ILE A 343 14.67 -20.15 -13.87
C ILE A 343 13.85 -21.01 -14.86
N LEU A 344 12.80 -20.44 -15.47
CA LEU A 344 12.00 -21.15 -16.47
C LEU A 344 12.85 -21.71 -17.62
N SER A 345 13.75 -20.89 -18.17
CA SER A 345 14.66 -21.33 -19.24
C SER A 345 15.55 -22.51 -18.81
N ARG A 346 15.93 -22.59 -17.54
CA ARG A 346 16.72 -23.69 -16.99
C ARG A 346 15.92 -24.96 -16.72
N LEU A 347 14.60 -24.83 -16.56
CA LEU A 347 13.66 -25.96 -16.39
C LEU A 347 13.06 -26.45 -17.71
N ASP A 348 13.30 -25.74 -18.81
CA ASP A 348 12.76 -26.11 -20.11
C ASP A 348 13.33 -27.47 -20.57
N GLY A 349 12.42 -28.34 -21.04
CA GLY A 349 12.72 -29.70 -21.50
C GLY A 349 13.23 -30.66 -20.42
N LYS A 350 13.39 -30.23 -19.15
CA LYS A 350 13.83 -31.10 -18.05
C LYS A 350 12.67 -31.86 -17.42
N PRO A 351 12.81 -33.15 -17.09
CA PRO A 351 11.84 -33.84 -16.26
C PRO A 351 11.87 -33.26 -14.84
N LEU A 352 10.70 -33.14 -14.21
CA LEU A 352 10.56 -32.66 -12.83
C LEU A 352 9.95 -33.76 -11.97
N ASP A 353 10.47 -33.95 -10.74
CA ASP A 353 9.95 -34.95 -9.81
C ASP A 353 8.46 -34.69 -9.46
N CYS A 354 8.02 -33.42 -9.52
CA CYS A 354 6.63 -33.03 -9.29
C CYS A 354 5.69 -33.33 -10.47
N ASP A 355 6.18 -33.69 -11.65
CA ASP A 355 5.28 -33.94 -12.81
C ASP A 355 4.34 -35.14 -12.54
N ALA A 356 4.82 -36.19 -11.85
CA ALA A 356 4.05 -37.39 -11.55
C ALA A 356 2.79 -37.14 -10.67
N THR A 357 2.80 -36.09 -9.86
CA THR A 357 1.71 -35.75 -8.92
C THR A 357 1.03 -34.42 -9.25
N ARG A 358 1.17 -33.94 -10.48
CA ARG A 358 0.62 -32.65 -10.94
C ARG A 358 -0.89 -32.58 -10.75
N ASP A 359 -1.62 -33.57 -11.25
CA ASP A 359 -3.09 -33.60 -11.20
C ASP A 359 -3.60 -33.69 -9.75
N GLU A 360 -2.89 -34.42 -8.88
CA GLU A 360 -3.21 -34.49 -7.44
C GLU A 360 -3.06 -33.12 -6.77
N ARG A 361 -2.04 -32.34 -7.14
CA ARG A 361 -1.85 -30.98 -6.61
C ARG A 361 -2.93 -30.02 -7.10
N TYR A 362 -3.31 -30.09 -8.39
CA TYR A 362 -4.45 -29.30 -8.90
C TYR A 362 -5.75 -29.66 -8.16
N ALA A 363 -6.02 -30.94 -7.97
CA ALA A 363 -7.20 -31.41 -7.22
C ALA A 363 -7.16 -30.91 -5.77
N ALA A 364 -5.99 -30.98 -5.11
CA ALA A 364 -5.82 -30.48 -3.75
C ALA A 364 -6.07 -28.96 -3.64
N VAL A 365 -5.61 -28.18 -4.60
CA VAL A 365 -5.89 -26.72 -4.66
C VAL A 365 -7.39 -26.47 -4.75
N GLN A 366 -8.09 -27.13 -5.67
CA GLN A 366 -9.54 -26.95 -5.84
C GLN A 366 -10.31 -27.36 -4.59
N ALA A 367 -9.95 -28.48 -3.96
CA ALA A 367 -10.60 -28.96 -2.75
C ALA A 367 -10.44 -27.98 -1.56
N GLU A 368 -9.22 -27.48 -1.33
CA GLU A 368 -8.96 -26.53 -0.23
C GLU A 368 -9.59 -25.17 -0.49
N LYS A 369 -9.62 -24.70 -1.75
CA LYS A 369 -10.33 -23.47 -2.14
C LYS A 369 -11.84 -23.60 -1.87
N ALA A 370 -12.45 -24.71 -2.30
CA ALA A 370 -13.88 -24.94 -2.09
C ALA A 370 -14.23 -24.99 -0.59
N ALA A 371 -13.44 -25.70 0.20
CA ALA A 371 -13.63 -25.78 1.65
C ALA A 371 -13.47 -24.41 2.34
N TRP A 372 -12.50 -23.58 1.90
CA TRP A 372 -12.34 -22.24 2.45
C TRP A 372 -13.49 -21.31 2.05
N GLU A 373 -13.96 -21.40 0.82
CA GLU A 373 -15.10 -20.63 0.33
C GLU A 373 -16.38 -20.96 1.09
N GLU A 374 -16.62 -22.24 1.36
CA GLU A 374 -17.73 -22.70 2.18
C GLU A 374 -17.63 -22.15 3.61
N GLU A 375 -16.43 -22.21 4.22
CA GLU A 375 -16.19 -21.66 5.55
C GLU A 375 -16.45 -20.15 5.60
N LEU A 376 -15.92 -19.39 4.63
CA LEU A 376 -16.15 -17.94 4.55
C LEU A 376 -17.63 -17.60 4.38
N THR A 377 -18.36 -18.39 3.60
CA THR A 377 -19.80 -18.20 3.40
C THR A 377 -20.58 -18.42 4.70
N ASN A 378 -20.17 -19.41 5.50
CA ASN A 378 -20.81 -19.76 6.76
C ASN A 378 -20.32 -18.95 7.96
N TRP A 379 -19.24 -18.18 7.79
CA TRP A 379 -18.69 -17.32 8.84
C TRP A 379 -19.37 -15.94 8.82
N THR A 380 -20.54 -15.87 9.45
CA THR A 380 -21.38 -14.67 9.42
C THR A 380 -20.97 -13.61 10.44
N HIS A 381 -20.45 -14.00 11.60
CA HIS A 381 -20.06 -13.11 12.71
C HIS A 381 -18.94 -13.73 13.55
N GLU A 382 -18.29 -12.92 14.40
CA GLU A 382 -17.28 -13.39 15.34
C GLU A 382 -17.95 -14.20 16.48
N LYS A 383 -17.27 -15.25 16.95
CA LYS A 383 -17.85 -16.26 17.86
C LYS A 383 -17.29 -16.21 19.28
N ASP A 384 -16.41 -15.24 19.59
CA ASP A 384 -15.93 -15.07 20.95
C ASP A 384 -17.00 -14.49 21.87
N ALA A 385 -16.91 -14.80 23.17
CA ALA A 385 -17.95 -14.45 24.15
C ALA A 385 -18.24 -12.95 24.21
N TYR A 386 -17.22 -12.10 24.05
CA TYR A 386 -17.43 -10.65 24.07
C TYR A 386 -18.20 -10.18 22.85
N SER A 387 -17.84 -10.65 21.66
CA SER A 387 -18.53 -10.28 20.42
C SER A 387 -20.00 -10.72 20.43
N LEU A 388 -20.29 -11.92 20.94
CA LEU A 388 -21.66 -12.39 21.11
C LEU A 388 -22.44 -11.52 22.10
N ASP A 389 -21.85 -11.16 23.26
CA ASP A 389 -22.48 -10.25 24.22
C ASP A 389 -22.83 -8.90 23.57
N MET A 390 -21.89 -8.31 22.78
CA MET A 390 -22.10 -7.04 22.11
C MET A 390 -23.18 -7.08 21.04
N ILE A 391 -23.25 -8.17 20.27
CA ILE A 391 -24.33 -8.37 19.29
C ILE A 391 -25.70 -8.40 19.99
N GLU A 392 -25.81 -9.12 21.11
CA GLU A 392 -27.07 -9.17 21.88
C GLU A 392 -27.43 -7.83 22.55
N GLU A 393 -26.44 -7.07 22.99
CA GLU A 393 -26.69 -5.72 23.52
C GLU A 393 -27.18 -4.75 22.43
N GLN A 394 -26.54 -4.77 21.26
CA GLN A 394 -26.93 -3.89 20.15
C GLN A 394 -28.33 -4.17 19.60
N LYS A 395 -28.85 -5.39 19.73
CA LYS A 395 -30.26 -5.67 19.38
C LYS A 395 -31.28 -4.87 20.19
N LYS A 396 -30.86 -4.30 21.33
CA LYS A 396 -31.70 -3.44 22.21
C LYS A 396 -31.59 -1.96 21.83
N GLU A 397 -30.60 -1.59 21.03
CA GLU A 397 -30.41 -0.22 20.55
C GLU A 397 -31.35 0.05 19.36
N PRO A 398 -31.77 1.30 19.16
CA PRO A 398 -32.50 1.67 17.94
C PRO A 398 -31.58 1.58 16.72
N GLY A 399 -32.10 1.07 15.60
CA GLY A 399 -31.38 0.91 14.36
C GLY A 399 -31.08 -0.56 14.01
N SER A 400 -30.44 -0.75 12.88
CA SER A 400 -29.97 -2.06 12.41
C SER A 400 -28.47 -2.00 12.21
N TYR A 401 -27.78 -3.08 12.60
CA TYR A 401 -26.33 -3.17 12.56
C TYR A 401 -25.89 -4.43 11.83
N LEU A 402 -25.00 -4.28 10.87
CA LEU A 402 -24.54 -5.33 9.97
C LEU A 402 -23.26 -5.99 10.47
N HIS A 403 -23.15 -7.30 10.29
CA HIS A 403 -21.93 -8.03 10.61
C HIS A 403 -20.84 -7.73 9.56
N PRO A 404 -19.65 -7.27 9.96
CA PRO A 404 -18.59 -6.87 9.01
C PRO A 404 -18.22 -7.94 7.97
N ARG A 405 -18.24 -9.23 8.35
CA ARG A 405 -17.94 -10.31 7.41
C ARG A 405 -18.98 -10.46 6.32
N GLN A 406 -20.25 -10.33 6.67
CA GLN A 406 -21.34 -10.35 5.68
C GLN A 406 -21.26 -9.14 4.75
N VAL A 407 -20.95 -7.96 5.30
CA VAL A 407 -20.72 -6.73 4.53
C VAL A 407 -19.58 -6.92 3.52
N LEU A 408 -18.43 -7.43 3.96
CA LEU A 408 -17.28 -7.68 3.09
C LEU A 408 -17.63 -8.66 1.96
N ARG A 409 -18.46 -9.67 2.23
CA ARG A 409 -18.93 -10.61 1.23
C ARG A 409 -19.82 -9.95 0.16
N GLU A 410 -20.75 -9.09 0.57
CA GLU A 410 -21.60 -8.36 -0.37
C GLU A 410 -20.80 -7.31 -1.17
N LEU A 411 -19.83 -6.66 -0.55
CA LEU A 411 -18.90 -5.75 -1.26
C LEU A 411 -18.08 -6.52 -2.31
N GLU A 412 -17.50 -7.67 -1.96
CA GLU A 412 -16.72 -8.50 -2.89
C GLU A 412 -17.53 -8.90 -4.12
N LYS A 413 -18.77 -9.35 -3.94
CA LYS A 413 -19.69 -9.72 -5.04
C LYS A 413 -20.06 -8.53 -5.95
N ALA A 414 -19.98 -7.31 -5.44
CA ALA A 414 -20.36 -6.09 -6.16
C ALA A 414 -19.17 -5.39 -6.84
N MET A 415 -17.92 -5.80 -6.53
CA MET A 415 -16.71 -5.18 -7.07
C MET A 415 -16.56 -5.44 -8.57
N PRO A 416 -16.22 -4.41 -9.36
CA PRO A 416 -15.79 -4.62 -10.74
C PRO A 416 -14.38 -5.24 -10.82
N GLU A 417 -14.12 -5.96 -11.89
CA GLU A 417 -12.85 -6.70 -12.10
C GLU A 417 -11.60 -5.82 -12.08
N ASP A 418 -11.71 -4.57 -12.55
CA ASP A 418 -10.58 -3.65 -12.66
C ASP A 418 -10.50 -2.61 -11.53
N VAL A 419 -11.24 -2.85 -10.42
CA VAL A 419 -11.25 -1.96 -9.25
C VAL A 419 -9.87 -1.84 -8.61
N MET A 420 -9.57 -0.64 -8.15
CA MET A 420 -8.48 -0.36 -7.22
C MET A 420 -9.05 -0.26 -5.80
N VAL A 421 -8.47 -0.97 -4.86
CA VAL A 421 -8.91 -0.98 -3.46
C VAL A 421 -7.76 -0.60 -2.54
N SER A 422 -8.01 0.33 -1.63
CA SER A 422 -7.12 0.58 -0.49
C SER A 422 -7.82 0.19 0.81
N THR A 423 -7.06 -0.37 1.76
CA THR A 423 -7.58 -0.70 3.08
C THR A 423 -6.81 0.02 4.17
N ASP A 424 -7.54 0.59 5.13
CA ASP A 424 -6.94 1.21 6.30
C ASP A 424 -6.65 0.18 7.38
N ILE A 425 -5.72 0.50 8.28
CA ILE A 425 -5.28 -0.43 9.31
C ILE A 425 -6.37 -0.68 10.36
N GLY A 426 -6.33 -1.84 11.00
CA GLY A 426 -7.27 -2.31 12.00
C GLY A 426 -7.96 -3.61 11.60
N ASN A 427 -9.07 -3.97 12.28
CA ASN A 427 -9.80 -5.21 12.02
C ASN A 427 -10.28 -5.33 10.58
N ILE A 428 -10.68 -4.22 9.95
CA ILE A 428 -11.19 -4.22 8.57
C ILE A 428 -10.12 -4.67 7.58
N ASN A 429 -8.89 -4.13 7.68
CA ASN A 429 -7.78 -4.58 6.83
C ASN A 429 -7.53 -6.09 6.99
N SER A 430 -7.46 -6.54 8.25
CA SER A 430 -7.16 -7.94 8.55
C SER A 430 -8.22 -8.87 7.99
N VAL A 431 -9.48 -8.60 8.28
CA VAL A 431 -10.62 -9.44 7.85
C VAL A 431 -10.83 -9.35 6.34
N ALA A 432 -10.70 -8.15 5.75
CA ALA A 432 -10.81 -7.95 4.30
C ALA A 432 -9.77 -8.76 3.50
N ASN A 433 -8.60 -9.05 4.09
CA ASN A 433 -7.59 -9.90 3.46
C ASN A 433 -8.13 -11.28 3.04
N SER A 434 -9.11 -11.83 3.78
CA SER A 434 -9.77 -13.09 3.42
C SER A 434 -10.71 -12.99 2.21
N TYR A 435 -11.28 -11.81 1.96
CA TYR A 435 -12.36 -11.61 0.99
C TYR A 435 -11.90 -10.94 -0.31
N LEU A 436 -10.89 -10.05 -0.24
CA LEU A 436 -10.43 -9.29 -1.39
C LEU A 436 -9.70 -10.17 -2.42
N ARG A 437 -10.22 -10.17 -3.64
CA ARG A 437 -9.72 -10.90 -4.81
C ARG A 437 -9.48 -9.94 -5.96
N PHE A 438 -8.40 -10.15 -6.70
CA PHE A 438 -8.02 -9.27 -7.79
C PHE A 438 -7.61 -10.08 -9.02
N GLU A 439 -8.00 -9.58 -10.19
CA GLU A 439 -7.58 -10.14 -11.49
C GLU A 439 -6.41 -9.36 -12.09
N LYS A 440 -6.27 -8.10 -11.71
CA LYS A 440 -5.24 -7.21 -12.25
C LYS A 440 -4.23 -6.79 -11.17
N PRO A 441 -2.95 -6.69 -11.52
CA PRO A 441 -1.95 -6.11 -10.62
C PRO A 441 -2.18 -4.60 -10.42
N ARG A 442 -1.50 -4.03 -9.43
CA ARG A 442 -1.61 -2.61 -9.07
C ARG A 442 -3.05 -2.22 -8.71
N SER A 443 -3.71 -3.11 -7.97
CA SER A 443 -5.12 -2.99 -7.59
C SER A 443 -5.34 -2.98 -6.08
N PHE A 444 -4.33 -3.34 -5.26
CA PHE A 444 -4.48 -3.42 -3.82
C PHE A 444 -3.41 -2.61 -3.07
N PHE A 445 -3.85 -1.76 -2.14
CA PHE A 445 -2.99 -0.86 -1.38
C PHE A 445 -3.31 -0.93 0.11
N ALA A 446 -2.28 -1.14 0.92
CA ALA A 446 -2.38 -1.12 2.37
C ALA A 446 -1.10 -0.52 2.98
N ALA A 447 -1.17 -0.06 4.23
CA ALA A 447 -0.07 0.59 4.94
C ALA A 447 1.10 -0.36 5.30
N MET A 448 1.05 -1.60 4.83
CA MET A 448 2.07 -2.63 5.01
C MET A 448 2.51 -2.80 6.47
N SER A 449 3.82 -2.95 6.68
CA SER A 449 4.36 -3.18 8.03
C SER A 449 4.44 -1.91 8.88
N PHE A 450 4.32 -0.72 8.30
CA PHE A 450 4.28 0.50 9.09
C PHE A 450 2.95 0.64 9.84
N GLY A 451 1.83 0.29 9.18
CA GLY A 451 0.56 0.06 9.84
C GLY A 451 -0.09 1.30 10.45
N ASN A 452 0.05 2.47 9.84
CA ASN A 452 -0.59 3.70 10.31
C ASN A 452 -2.05 3.81 9.87
N CYS A 453 -2.90 4.33 10.76
CA CYS A 453 -4.27 4.73 10.44
C CYS A 453 -4.31 6.00 9.59
N GLY A 454 -5.43 6.24 8.89
CA GLY A 454 -5.62 7.38 7.99
C GLY A 454 -4.92 7.20 6.64
N TYR A 455 -4.54 5.98 6.28
CA TYR A 455 -3.80 5.63 5.06
C TYR A 455 -4.71 5.48 3.83
N ALA A 456 -5.82 4.73 3.97
CA ALA A 456 -6.55 4.20 2.81
C ALA A 456 -7.14 5.28 1.91
N PHE A 457 -7.81 6.26 2.51
CA PHE A 457 -8.55 7.26 1.74
C PHE A 457 -7.62 8.18 0.91
N PRO A 458 -6.59 8.82 1.47
CA PRO A 458 -5.68 9.60 0.65
C PRO A 458 -4.91 8.75 -0.37
N THR A 459 -4.54 7.51 -0.04
CA THR A 459 -3.87 6.62 -0.99
C THR A 459 -4.73 6.32 -2.21
N ILE A 460 -6.03 6.05 -2.03
CA ILE A 460 -6.93 5.78 -3.17
C ILE A 460 -7.17 7.03 -4.03
N ILE A 461 -7.12 8.23 -3.43
CA ILE A 461 -7.18 9.49 -4.18
C ILE A 461 -5.99 9.60 -5.14
N GLY A 462 -4.78 9.35 -4.65
CA GLY A 462 -3.58 9.32 -5.47
C GLY A 462 -3.61 8.24 -6.56
N ALA A 463 -4.12 7.05 -6.23
CA ALA A 463 -4.35 5.98 -7.19
C ALA A 463 -5.32 6.40 -8.31
N LYS A 464 -6.40 7.09 -7.95
CA LYS A 464 -7.38 7.62 -8.91
C LYS A 464 -6.79 8.69 -9.83
N VAL A 465 -5.91 9.54 -9.33
CA VAL A 465 -5.16 10.51 -10.16
C VAL A 465 -4.30 9.78 -11.20
N ALA A 466 -3.62 8.71 -10.80
CA ALA A 466 -2.77 7.92 -11.68
C ALA A 466 -3.54 7.11 -12.73
N ALA A 467 -4.74 6.62 -12.39
CA ALA A 467 -5.60 5.81 -13.26
C ALA A 467 -7.06 6.26 -13.21
N PRO A 468 -7.39 7.43 -13.80
CA PRO A 468 -8.73 8.02 -13.71
C PRO A 468 -9.83 7.17 -14.34
N HIS A 469 -9.48 6.28 -15.26
CA HIS A 469 -10.39 5.37 -15.94
C HIS A 469 -10.77 4.12 -15.12
N ARG A 470 -10.11 3.86 -13.97
CA ARG A 470 -10.40 2.71 -13.11
C ARG A 470 -11.27 3.12 -11.92
N PRO A 471 -12.21 2.26 -11.48
CA PRO A 471 -12.91 2.45 -10.22
C PRO A 471 -11.92 2.43 -9.04
N ALA A 472 -12.15 3.31 -8.05
CA ALA A 472 -11.27 3.51 -6.91
C ALA A 472 -12.09 3.50 -5.61
N VAL A 473 -11.83 2.51 -4.73
CA VAL A 473 -12.59 2.26 -3.51
C VAL A 473 -11.64 2.18 -2.32
N SER A 474 -11.97 2.84 -1.20
CA SER A 474 -11.24 2.68 0.06
C SER A 474 -12.11 2.03 1.14
N TYR A 475 -11.51 1.17 1.97
CA TYR A 475 -12.13 0.60 3.17
C TYR A 475 -11.45 1.15 4.41
N ALA A 476 -12.22 1.67 5.34
CA ALA A 476 -11.72 2.14 6.62
C ALA A 476 -12.72 1.86 7.74
N GLY A 477 -12.24 1.60 8.95
CA GLY A 477 -13.04 1.75 10.15
C GLY A 477 -13.27 3.24 10.45
N ASP A 478 -14.27 3.55 11.26
CA ASP A 478 -14.65 4.91 11.62
C ASP A 478 -13.52 5.71 12.28
N GLY A 479 -12.73 5.09 13.15
CA GLY A 479 -11.58 5.77 13.76
C GLY A 479 -10.48 6.13 12.75
N ALA A 480 -10.12 5.22 11.86
CA ALA A 480 -9.13 5.48 10.82
C ALA A 480 -9.64 6.47 9.78
N TRP A 481 -10.91 6.38 9.39
CA TRP A 481 -11.56 7.35 8.51
C TRP A 481 -11.50 8.76 9.09
N GLY A 482 -11.82 8.90 10.39
CA GLY A 482 -11.77 10.18 11.08
C GLY A 482 -10.43 10.92 10.99
N MET A 483 -9.32 10.21 10.76
CA MET A 483 -7.98 10.80 10.63
C MET A 483 -7.70 11.40 9.24
N SER A 484 -8.47 11.07 8.22
CA SER A 484 -8.24 11.51 6.83
C SER A 484 -9.50 12.03 6.11
N LEU A 485 -10.64 12.08 6.79
CA LEU A 485 -11.94 12.47 6.20
C LEU A 485 -11.92 13.85 5.52
N MET A 486 -11.07 14.78 5.99
CA MET A 486 -10.94 16.12 5.44
C MET A 486 -10.48 16.11 3.96
N GLU A 487 -9.81 15.06 3.51
CA GLU A 487 -9.40 14.94 2.09
C GLU A 487 -10.61 14.75 1.15
N THR A 488 -11.82 14.56 1.68
CA THR A 488 -13.08 14.68 0.91
C THR A 488 -13.16 16.03 0.21
N MET A 489 -12.69 17.12 0.87
CA MET A 489 -12.63 18.45 0.26
C MET A 489 -11.62 18.51 -0.90
N THR A 490 -10.52 17.76 -0.82
CA THR A 490 -9.56 17.61 -1.93
C THR A 490 -10.21 16.96 -3.13
N CYS A 491 -10.97 15.88 -2.92
CA CYS A 491 -11.71 15.19 -3.97
C CYS A 491 -12.70 16.12 -4.68
N VAL A 492 -13.52 16.82 -3.91
CA VAL A 492 -14.55 17.74 -4.44
C VAL A 492 -13.90 18.91 -5.19
N ARG A 493 -12.90 19.55 -4.57
CA ARG A 493 -12.22 20.73 -5.14
C ARG A 493 -11.55 20.45 -6.48
N HIS A 494 -10.94 19.27 -6.62
CA HIS A 494 -10.13 18.91 -7.77
C HIS A 494 -10.80 17.93 -8.72
N ASN A 495 -12.08 17.63 -8.48
CA ASN A 495 -12.83 16.64 -9.27
C ASN A 495 -12.09 15.31 -9.41
N ILE A 496 -11.66 14.75 -8.27
CA ILE A 496 -11.03 13.44 -8.17
C ILE A 496 -12.04 12.48 -7.52
N PRO A 497 -12.92 11.84 -8.32
CA PRO A 497 -14.01 11.05 -7.78
C PRO A 497 -13.51 9.71 -7.25
N VAL A 498 -13.81 9.40 -5.99
CA VAL A 498 -13.51 8.14 -5.33
C VAL A 498 -14.70 7.67 -4.49
N THR A 499 -14.74 6.37 -4.17
CA THR A 499 -15.72 5.80 -3.25
C THR A 499 -15.03 5.39 -1.97
N ALA A 500 -15.53 5.84 -0.82
CA ALA A 500 -15.07 5.37 0.48
C ALA A 500 -16.17 4.56 1.18
N VAL A 501 -15.81 3.39 1.69
CA VAL A 501 -16.67 2.55 2.53
C VAL A 501 -16.17 2.64 3.96
N VAL A 502 -16.99 3.21 4.83
CA VAL A 502 -16.68 3.42 6.25
C VAL A 502 -17.48 2.42 7.10
N PHE A 503 -16.77 1.52 7.75
CA PHE A 503 -17.36 0.56 8.69
C PHE A 503 -17.54 1.27 10.04
N HIS A 504 -18.74 1.73 10.29
CA HIS A 504 -19.08 2.55 11.45
C HIS A 504 -19.57 1.69 12.62
N ASN A 505 -18.68 1.36 13.53
CA ASN A 505 -18.98 0.57 14.73
C ASN A 505 -18.71 1.31 16.05
N ARG A 506 -18.39 2.58 16.00
CA ARG A 506 -18.17 3.51 17.11
C ARG A 506 -17.07 3.05 18.09
N GLN A 507 -15.98 2.46 17.57
CA GLN A 507 -14.89 1.98 18.45
C GLN A 507 -13.56 1.77 17.71
N TRP A 508 -12.45 1.85 18.46
CA TRP A 508 -11.15 1.34 18.06
C TRP A 508 -11.10 -0.18 18.27
N GLY A 509 -11.70 -0.94 17.34
CA GLY A 509 -11.98 -2.37 17.54
C GLY A 509 -10.76 -3.24 17.80
N ALA A 510 -9.63 -3.04 17.11
CA ALA A 510 -8.42 -3.83 17.28
C ALA A 510 -7.83 -3.66 18.69
N GLU A 511 -7.71 -2.41 19.17
CA GLU A 511 -7.17 -2.12 20.48
C GLU A 511 -8.14 -2.52 21.61
N LYS A 512 -9.44 -2.35 21.39
CA LYS A 512 -10.45 -2.78 22.34
C LYS A 512 -10.45 -4.30 22.55
N LYS A 513 -10.21 -5.09 21.48
CA LYS A 513 -10.04 -6.54 21.59
C LYS A 513 -8.85 -6.91 22.49
N ASN A 514 -7.74 -6.18 22.40
CA ASN A 514 -6.62 -6.35 23.32
C ASN A 514 -7.02 -6.09 24.79
N GLN A 515 -7.87 -5.09 25.03
CA GLN A 515 -8.40 -4.81 26.37
C GLN A 515 -9.34 -5.91 26.88
N VAL A 516 -10.09 -6.54 25.99
CA VAL A 516 -10.90 -7.73 26.31
C VAL A 516 -10.00 -8.91 26.69
N ASP A 517 -9.01 -9.24 25.87
CA ASP A 517 -8.23 -10.46 26.00
C ASP A 517 -7.21 -10.42 27.17
N PHE A 518 -6.64 -9.26 27.46
CA PHE A 518 -5.52 -9.12 28.39
C PHE A 518 -5.81 -8.27 29.63
N TYR A 519 -6.86 -7.43 29.61
CA TYR A 519 -7.11 -6.43 30.65
C TYR A 519 -8.52 -6.50 31.27
N ASN A 520 -9.13 -7.69 31.26
CA ASN A 520 -10.42 -7.98 31.91
C ASN A 520 -11.54 -7.00 31.52
N ARG A 521 -11.64 -6.64 30.23
CA ARG A 521 -12.63 -5.69 29.68
C ARG A 521 -12.57 -4.29 30.33
N ARG A 522 -11.42 -3.87 30.87
CA ARG A 522 -11.23 -2.50 31.34
C ARG A 522 -10.93 -1.58 30.16
N PHE A 523 -11.97 -0.95 29.65
CA PHE A 523 -11.87 -0.12 28.44
C PHE A 523 -11.34 1.27 28.75
N VAL A 524 -10.33 1.70 28.02
CA VAL A 524 -9.76 3.06 28.06
C VAL A 524 -9.58 3.53 26.63
N ALA A 525 -10.19 4.68 26.27
CA ALA A 525 -10.09 5.34 24.98
C ALA A 525 -10.47 4.46 23.76
N GLY A 526 -11.23 3.39 23.97
CA GLY A 526 -11.65 2.48 22.89
C GLY A 526 -12.98 2.82 22.24
N GLU A 527 -13.78 3.69 22.87
CA GLU A 527 -15.09 4.11 22.39
C GLU A 527 -14.97 5.36 21.54
N LEU A 528 -15.76 5.42 20.45
CA LEU A 528 -15.87 6.56 19.55
C LEU A 528 -17.36 6.93 19.42
N ASP A 529 -17.71 8.13 19.85
CA ASP A 529 -19.08 8.66 19.72
C ASP A 529 -19.15 9.62 18.51
N ASN A 530 -18.91 9.06 17.34
CA ASN A 530 -18.92 9.82 16.09
C ASN A 530 -20.35 9.99 15.57
N GLN A 531 -20.62 11.14 14.98
CA GLN A 531 -21.83 11.40 14.22
C GLN A 531 -21.77 10.74 12.83
N SER A 532 -22.84 10.87 12.03
CA SER A 532 -22.89 10.28 10.70
C SER A 532 -21.81 10.83 9.75
N PHE A 533 -20.98 9.95 9.24
CA PHE A 533 -19.98 10.28 8.22
C PHE A 533 -20.61 10.59 6.87
N ALA A 534 -21.77 10.00 6.55
CA ALA A 534 -22.52 10.31 5.35
C ALA A 534 -23.04 11.76 5.37
N GLU A 535 -23.47 12.27 6.53
CA GLU A 535 -23.89 13.67 6.69
C GLU A 535 -22.68 14.62 6.60
N ILE A 536 -21.58 14.27 7.25
CA ILE A 536 -20.32 15.04 7.15
C ILE A 536 -19.87 15.14 5.68
N ALA A 537 -19.91 14.03 4.94
CA ALA A 537 -19.54 14.02 3.53
C ALA A 537 -20.41 14.97 2.68
N ARG A 538 -21.72 14.97 2.91
CA ARG A 538 -22.64 15.90 2.23
C ARG A 538 -22.33 17.36 2.58
N ALA A 539 -22.00 17.65 3.83
CA ALA A 539 -21.60 18.99 4.25
C ALA A 539 -20.27 19.45 3.61
N MET A 540 -19.41 18.51 3.21
CA MET A 540 -18.17 18.77 2.47
C MET A 540 -18.36 18.83 0.95
N GLY A 541 -19.58 18.64 0.44
CA GLY A 541 -19.90 18.69 -0.99
C GLY A 541 -19.78 17.36 -1.73
N ALA A 542 -19.58 16.25 -1.03
CA ALA A 542 -19.61 14.90 -1.58
C ALA A 542 -20.99 14.25 -1.42
N GLU A 543 -21.18 13.06 -1.99
CA GLU A 543 -22.36 12.25 -1.75
C GLU A 543 -22.17 11.39 -0.49
N GLY A 544 -23.23 11.19 0.27
CA GLY A 544 -23.22 10.36 1.47
C GLY A 544 -24.37 9.36 1.44
N ILE A 545 -24.09 8.08 1.67
CA ILE A 545 -25.08 7.00 1.71
C ILE A 545 -24.89 6.25 3.03
N THR A 546 -25.96 6.16 3.83
CA THR A 546 -25.97 5.32 5.04
C THR A 546 -26.63 3.99 4.72
N VAL A 547 -25.99 2.88 5.10
CA VAL A 547 -26.47 1.52 4.85
C VAL A 547 -26.59 0.77 6.17
N ASP A 548 -27.78 0.27 6.46
CA ASP A 548 -28.14 -0.49 7.66
C ASP A 548 -28.86 -1.81 7.35
N LYS A 549 -28.95 -2.18 6.04
CA LYS A 549 -29.51 -3.46 5.58
C LYS A 549 -28.54 -4.15 4.67
N LEU A 550 -28.39 -5.46 4.85
CA LEU A 550 -27.38 -6.24 4.13
C LEU A 550 -27.64 -6.26 2.61
N GLU A 551 -28.90 -6.34 2.20
CA GLU A 551 -29.33 -6.32 0.79
C GLU A 551 -28.99 -5.02 0.08
N ASP A 552 -28.80 -3.92 0.80
CA ASP A 552 -28.47 -2.61 0.23
C ASP A 552 -26.96 -2.37 0.04
N VAL A 553 -26.08 -3.20 0.62
CA VAL A 553 -24.62 -3.04 0.57
C VAL A 553 -24.11 -3.08 -0.87
N GLY A 554 -24.41 -4.14 -1.60
CA GLY A 554 -24.00 -4.28 -3.00
C GLY A 554 -24.57 -3.20 -3.92
N PRO A 555 -25.89 -2.93 -3.89
CA PRO A 555 -26.50 -1.82 -4.63
C PRO A 555 -25.89 -0.45 -4.32
N ALA A 556 -25.60 -0.13 -3.05
CA ALA A 556 -24.97 1.12 -2.67
C ALA A 556 -23.56 1.27 -3.27
N LEU A 557 -22.75 0.21 -3.24
CA LEU A 557 -21.42 0.22 -3.85
C LEU A 557 -21.50 0.40 -5.36
N LYS A 558 -22.37 -0.33 -6.06
CA LYS A 558 -22.55 -0.20 -7.51
C LYS A 558 -23.00 1.22 -7.90
N LYS A 559 -23.96 1.78 -7.16
CA LYS A 559 -24.40 3.16 -7.35
C LYS A 559 -23.27 4.17 -7.15
N ALA A 560 -22.49 4.02 -6.08
CA ALA A 560 -21.36 4.92 -5.79
C ALA A 560 -20.28 4.85 -6.88
N ILE A 561 -19.97 3.64 -7.39
CA ILE A 561 -19.03 3.46 -8.50
C ILE A 561 -19.58 4.08 -9.79
N ASP A 562 -20.88 3.91 -10.08
CA ASP A 562 -21.51 4.54 -11.24
C ASP A 562 -21.42 6.08 -11.17
N MET A 563 -21.76 6.66 -10.02
CA MET A 563 -21.61 8.11 -9.77
C MET A 563 -20.15 8.57 -9.88
N GLN A 564 -19.20 7.75 -9.40
CA GLN A 564 -17.78 8.01 -9.53
C GLN A 564 -17.34 8.08 -10.98
N MET A 565 -17.71 7.09 -11.78
CA MET A 565 -17.19 6.91 -13.14
C MET A 565 -17.92 7.74 -14.19
N ASN A 566 -19.23 7.97 -14.02
CA ASN A 566 -20.07 8.61 -15.00
C ASN A 566 -20.47 10.05 -14.64
N GLU A 567 -20.51 10.38 -13.32
CA GLU A 567 -20.91 11.71 -12.86
C GLU A 567 -19.76 12.52 -12.24
N GLY A 568 -18.58 11.91 -12.05
CA GLY A 568 -17.44 12.59 -11.43
C GLY A 568 -17.63 12.89 -9.94
N LYS A 569 -18.45 12.10 -9.22
CA LYS A 569 -18.80 12.34 -7.83
C LYS A 569 -18.03 11.45 -6.86
N THR A 570 -17.56 12.04 -5.77
CA THR A 570 -17.03 11.31 -4.61
C THR A 570 -18.20 10.89 -3.72
N THR A 571 -18.22 9.62 -3.30
CA THR A 571 -19.28 9.07 -2.44
C THR A 571 -18.69 8.41 -1.21
N ILE A 572 -19.24 8.73 -0.05
CA ILE A 572 -18.94 8.06 1.23
C ILE A 572 -20.12 7.17 1.58
N ILE A 573 -19.89 5.85 1.62
CA ILE A 573 -20.85 4.84 2.06
C ILE A 573 -20.54 4.54 3.52
N GLU A 574 -21.43 4.96 4.40
CA GLU A 574 -21.36 4.69 5.83
C GLU A 574 -22.17 3.43 6.13
N ILE A 575 -21.51 2.36 6.56
CA ILE A 575 -22.14 1.09 6.88
C ILE A 575 -22.22 0.94 8.40
N MET A 576 -23.43 0.86 8.93
CA MET A 576 -23.68 0.69 10.35
C MET A 576 -23.35 -0.74 10.78
N CYS A 577 -22.29 -0.92 11.56
CA CYS A 577 -21.76 -2.23 11.91
C CYS A 577 -21.96 -2.60 13.37
N THR A 578 -22.04 -3.92 13.61
CA THR A 578 -22.00 -4.47 14.96
C THR A 578 -20.68 -4.17 15.66
N ARG A 579 -20.69 -4.20 17.00
CA ARG A 579 -19.51 -3.98 17.86
C ARG A 579 -18.69 -5.24 18.10
N GLU A 580 -18.88 -6.27 17.30
CA GLU A 580 -18.05 -7.47 17.35
C GLU A 580 -16.59 -7.16 17.00
N LEU A 581 -15.67 -7.92 17.58
CA LEU A 581 -14.24 -7.67 17.49
C LEU A 581 -13.53 -8.85 16.85
N GLY A 582 -12.91 -8.63 15.70
CA GLY A 582 -11.99 -9.60 15.10
C GLY A 582 -10.70 -9.74 15.95
N ASP A 583 -9.92 -10.79 15.66
CA ASP A 583 -8.65 -11.00 16.35
C ASP A 583 -7.67 -9.85 16.10
N PRO A 584 -6.95 -9.36 17.14
CA PRO A 584 -6.02 -8.25 17.00
C PRO A 584 -4.69 -8.66 16.39
N PHE A 585 -3.98 -7.70 15.78
CA PHE A 585 -2.70 -7.92 15.10
C PHE A 585 -1.54 -8.41 15.99
N ARG A 586 -1.58 -8.19 17.30
CA ARG A 586 -0.39 -8.29 18.16
C ARG A 586 -0.61 -9.20 19.37
N ARG A 587 -1.30 -10.30 19.20
CA ARG A 587 -1.45 -11.29 20.29
C ARG A 587 -0.13 -11.84 20.80
N ASP A 588 0.86 -11.96 19.93
CA ASP A 588 2.22 -12.42 20.24
C ASP A 588 3.03 -11.43 21.09
N ALA A 589 2.70 -10.13 21.03
CA ALA A 589 3.39 -9.06 21.73
C ALA A 589 2.75 -8.68 23.07
N LEU A 590 1.57 -9.22 23.38
CA LEU A 590 0.81 -8.90 24.58
C LEU A 590 0.65 -10.10 25.50
N SER A 591 0.69 -9.85 26.81
CA SER A 591 0.46 -10.83 27.85
C SER A 591 -0.36 -10.23 29.00
N LYS A 592 -0.94 -11.11 29.83
CA LYS A 592 -1.62 -10.63 31.05
C LYS A 592 -0.65 -9.85 31.92
N PRO A 593 -1.06 -8.69 32.46
CA PRO A 593 -0.18 -7.85 33.24
C PRO A 593 0.15 -8.46 34.61
N ILE A 594 1.36 -8.19 35.09
CA ILE A 594 1.77 -8.44 36.48
C ILE A 594 1.78 -7.11 37.21
N ARG A 595 1.24 -7.06 38.44
CA ARG A 595 1.18 -5.85 39.27
C ARG A 595 1.84 -6.09 40.65
N HIS A 596 2.68 -5.17 41.07
CA HIS A 596 3.42 -5.26 42.35
C HIS A 596 3.01 -4.20 43.35
N LEU A 597 2.57 -3.03 42.91
CA LEU A 597 2.13 -1.96 43.82
C LEU A 597 0.73 -2.24 44.33
N ASP A 598 0.51 -2.05 45.63
CA ASP A 598 -0.77 -2.36 46.31
C ASP A 598 -1.97 -1.72 45.62
N LYS A 599 -1.83 -0.45 45.21
CA LYS A 599 -2.89 0.29 44.50
C LYS A 599 -3.30 -0.30 43.15
N TYR A 600 -2.51 -1.24 42.59
CA TYR A 600 -2.78 -1.85 41.31
C TYR A 600 -3.00 -3.37 41.36
N LYS A 601 -2.99 -3.99 42.55
CA LYS A 601 -3.11 -5.45 42.73
C LYS A 601 -4.39 -6.02 42.08
N ASP A 602 -5.48 -5.25 42.10
CA ASP A 602 -6.77 -5.65 41.53
C ASP A 602 -6.83 -5.48 39.98
N TYR A 603 -5.77 -4.96 39.36
CA TYR A 603 -5.68 -4.72 37.92
C TYR A 603 -4.84 -5.79 37.19
N VAL A 604 -5.03 -7.04 37.54
CA VAL A 604 -4.36 -8.21 36.93
C VAL A 604 -5.21 -8.81 35.81
#